data_0c7b5987848fa953c6f5e12da1f6e4ef
#
_entry.id   0c7b5987848fa953c6f5e12da1f6e4ef
#
_cell.length_a   1.000
_cell.length_b   1.000
_cell.length_c   1.000
_cell.angle_alpha   90.00
_cell.angle_beta   90.00
_cell.angle_gamma   90.00
#
_symmetry.space_group_name_H-M   'P 1'
#
loop_
_entity.id
_entity.type
_entity.pdbx_description
1 polymer ?
#
loop_
_entity_poly.entity_id
_entity_poly.type
_entity_poly.pdbx_seq_one_letter_code
_entity_poly.pdbx_strand_id
1 'polypeptide(L)'
;MALISLRQLLDHAAEHQYGIPAFNVNNLEQMRAIMLAADQTNSPVIVQASAGARAYAGAPFLRHLILAALEEWPHIPLVMHQDHGTSPAICQRSIQLGFSSEMMDGSLGVDGKTPMDYAYNVSVTRQVVDMAHACGVSVEGEIGCLGSLETGMAGEEDGVGAEGVLDHSQLLTSVDEARSFVQDTGVDALAIAIGTSHGAYKFTRPPTGDILAIDRIKEIHAAIPNTHLVMHGSSSVPQDWLAIINQFGGDIKETYGVPVEQIVEAIKYGVRKVNIDTDLRLASTGAIRREMAKNPAEFDPRKFFAKTVTAMQEVCVARYEAFGAAGQASKIKPISLENMVSRY
;
A
#
# COMPACT_ATOMS: atom_id res chain seq x y z
N MET A 1 -4.83 8.64 21.53
CA MET A 1 -4.66 9.04 20.13
C MET A 1 -4.85 7.80 19.26
N ALA A 2 -5.52 7.92 18.15
CA ALA A 2 -5.79 6.79 17.24
C ALA A 2 -4.59 6.44 16.32
N LEU A 3 -3.47 7.20 16.39
CA LEU A 3 -2.24 6.88 15.67
C LEU A 3 -1.55 5.68 16.33
N ILE A 4 -1.34 4.63 15.57
CA ILE A 4 -0.70 3.38 16.02
C ILE A 4 0.45 2.98 15.07
N SER A 5 1.34 2.12 15.55
CA SER A 5 2.39 1.53 14.70
C SER A 5 1.81 0.49 13.73
N LEU A 6 2.48 0.29 12.59
CA LEU A 6 2.11 -0.76 11.65
C LEU A 6 2.20 -2.15 12.31
N ARG A 7 3.23 -2.41 13.09
CA ARG A 7 3.43 -3.68 13.80
C ARG A 7 2.21 -4.02 14.66
N GLN A 8 1.72 -3.07 15.48
CA GLN A 8 0.53 -3.31 16.28
C GLN A 8 -0.68 -3.69 15.44
N LEU A 9 -0.89 -3.00 14.32
CA LEU A 9 -2.03 -3.25 13.46
C LEU A 9 -1.94 -4.61 12.76
N LEU A 10 -0.76 -4.95 12.26
CA LEU A 10 -0.56 -6.23 11.56
C LEU A 10 -0.56 -7.43 12.52
N ASP A 11 -0.07 -7.28 13.76
CA ASP A 11 -0.21 -8.30 14.80
C ASP A 11 -1.68 -8.61 15.06
N HIS A 12 -2.52 -7.58 15.25
CA HIS A 12 -3.95 -7.76 15.43
C HIS A 12 -4.61 -8.41 14.19
N ALA A 13 -4.18 -8.03 12.99
CA ALA A 13 -4.67 -8.65 11.75
C ALA A 13 -4.30 -10.13 11.66
N ALA A 14 -3.10 -10.50 12.09
CA ALA A 14 -2.65 -11.90 12.13
C ALA A 14 -3.42 -12.73 13.16
N GLU A 15 -3.61 -12.21 14.37
CA GLU A 15 -4.38 -12.86 15.44
C GLU A 15 -5.84 -13.11 15.05
N HIS A 16 -6.43 -12.20 14.24
CA HIS A 16 -7.83 -12.27 13.83
C HIS A 16 -8.03 -12.70 12.38
N GLN A 17 -6.95 -13.11 11.70
CA GLN A 17 -6.95 -13.71 10.35
C GLN A 17 -7.59 -12.84 9.25
N TYR A 18 -7.27 -11.53 9.21
CA TYR A 18 -7.70 -10.63 8.16
C TYR A 18 -6.52 -9.89 7.52
N GLY A 19 -6.76 -9.26 6.37
CA GLY A 19 -5.83 -8.36 5.71
C GLY A 19 -6.32 -6.91 5.77
N ILE A 20 -5.40 -5.97 5.60
CA ILE A 20 -5.71 -4.54 5.65
C ILE A 20 -5.33 -3.89 4.34
N PRO A 21 -6.25 -3.22 3.64
CA PRO A 21 -5.89 -2.40 2.51
C PRO A 21 -5.09 -1.18 2.99
N ALA A 22 -3.96 -0.94 2.36
CA ALA A 22 -3.14 0.25 2.55
C ALA A 22 -3.41 1.18 1.35
N PHE A 23 -4.10 2.27 1.59
CA PHE A 23 -4.53 3.19 0.55
C PHE A 23 -3.56 4.36 0.40
N ASN A 24 -3.12 4.62 -0.84
CA ASN A 24 -2.32 5.79 -1.16
C ASN A 24 -3.15 7.07 -1.04
N VAL A 25 -2.58 8.10 -0.43
CA VAL A 25 -3.21 9.39 -0.25
C VAL A 25 -2.36 10.51 -0.83
N ASN A 26 -2.97 11.31 -1.71
CA ASN A 26 -2.33 12.45 -2.37
C ASN A 26 -3.06 13.77 -2.10
N ASN A 27 -4.34 13.71 -1.74
CA ASN A 27 -5.20 14.89 -1.62
C ASN A 27 -6.32 14.70 -0.59
N LEU A 28 -7.09 15.77 -0.35
CA LEU A 28 -8.19 15.81 0.59
C LEU A 28 -9.30 14.79 0.25
N GLU A 29 -9.62 14.65 -1.02
CA GLU A 29 -10.73 13.80 -1.48
C GLU A 29 -10.45 12.33 -1.21
N GLN A 30 -9.22 11.88 -1.46
CA GLN A 30 -8.79 10.51 -1.13
C GLN A 30 -8.83 10.27 0.38
N MET A 31 -8.25 11.19 1.18
CA MET A 31 -8.27 11.05 2.64
C MET A 31 -9.71 10.95 3.17
N ARG A 32 -10.61 11.81 2.72
CA ARG A 32 -12.01 11.77 3.14
C ARG A 32 -12.71 10.47 2.72
N ALA A 33 -12.48 10.00 1.50
CA ALA A 33 -13.07 8.77 1.00
C ALA A 33 -12.64 7.55 1.84
N ILE A 34 -11.34 7.45 2.14
CA ILE A 34 -10.74 6.38 2.95
C ILE A 34 -11.36 6.39 4.37
N MET A 35 -11.38 7.56 5.01
CA MET A 35 -11.85 7.67 6.39
C MET A 35 -13.37 7.49 6.52
N LEU A 36 -14.17 8.00 5.57
CA LEU A 36 -15.62 7.77 5.54
C LEU A 36 -15.94 6.28 5.35
N ALA A 37 -15.17 5.57 4.51
CA ALA A 37 -15.30 4.13 4.34
C ALA A 37 -14.92 3.37 5.62
N ALA A 38 -13.84 3.78 6.27
CA ALA A 38 -13.38 3.18 7.52
C ALA A 38 -14.39 3.36 8.66
N ASP A 39 -14.96 4.55 8.78
CA ASP A 39 -16.00 4.85 9.76
C ASP A 39 -17.27 4.02 9.49
N GLN A 40 -17.73 3.99 8.23
CA GLN A 40 -18.90 3.21 7.81
C GLN A 40 -18.76 1.72 8.10
N THR A 41 -17.56 1.16 7.93
CA THR A 41 -17.28 -0.27 8.09
C THR A 41 -16.69 -0.64 9.44
N ASN A 42 -16.41 0.34 10.31
CA ASN A 42 -15.67 0.14 11.56
C ASN A 42 -14.32 -0.56 11.30
N SER A 43 -13.55 -0.08 10.33
CA SER A 43 -12.27 -0.66 9.90
C SER A 43 -11.07 0.15 10.40
N PRO A 44 -9.97 -0.49 10.82
CA PRO A 44 -8.70 0.19 11.01
C PRO A 44 -8.10 0.61 9.67
N VAL A 45 -7.25 1.62 9.67
CA VAL A 45 -6.77 2.27 8.44
C VAL A 45 -5.25 2.26 8.35
N ILE A 46 -4.74 1.95 7.17
CA ILE A 46 -3.39 2.32 6.74
C ILE A 46 -3.53 3.36 5.63
N VAL A 47 -3.09 4.60 5.89
CA VAL A 47 -2.89 5.60 4.85
C VAL A 47 -1.42 5.69 4.54
N GLN A 48 -1.09 5.58 3.27
CA GLN A 48 0.31 5.60 2.84
C GLN A 48 0.60 6.74 1.87
N ALA A 49 1.81 7.30 2.01
CA ALA A 49 2.28 8.43 1.22
C ALA A 49 3.64 8.12 0.62
N SER A 50 3.68 7.97 -0.71
CA SER A 50 4.91 7.83 -1.47
C SER A 50 5.73 9.12 -1.49
N ALA A 51 6.95 9.05 -1.99
CA ALA A 51 7.76 10.25 -2.25
C ALA A 51 7.06 11.16 -3.28
N GLY A 52 6.43 10.58 -4.32
CA GLY A 52 5.64 11.31 -5.31
C GLY A 52 4.43 12.02 -4.70
N ALA A 53 3.68 11.36 -3.83
CA ALA A 53 2.57 11.96 -3.11
C ALA A 53 3.01 13.17 -2.26
N ARG A 54 4.15 13.05 -1.56
CA ARG A 54 4.71 14.13 -0.75
C ARG A 54 5.26 15.28 -1.59
N ALA A 55 5.81 14.99 -2.77
CA ALA A 55 6.25 16.02 -3.71
C ALA A 55 5.06 16.77 -4.32
N TYR A 56 3.98 16.06 -4.67
CA TYR A 56 2.76 16.65 -5.22
C TYR A 56 2.00 17.53 -4.19
N ALA A 57 1.68 16.95 -3.04
CA ALA A 57 0.87 17.65 -2.04
C ALA A 57 1.69 18.63 -1.17
N GLY A 58 2.99 18.40 -1.05
CA GLY A 58 3.85 19.04 -0.06
C GLY A 58 3.81 18.29 1.28
N ALA A 59 4.96 17.87 1.77
CA ALA A 59 5.06 17.04 2.97
C ALA A 59 4.35 17.62 4.22
N PRO A 60 4.43 18.95 4.52
CA PRO A 60 3.67 19.54 5.63
C PRO A 60 2.16 19.44 5.42
N PHE A 61 1.65 19.71 4.21
CA PHE A 61 0.21 19.64 3.94
C PHE A 61 -0.30 18.22 4.12
N LEU A 62 0.40 17.22 3.57
CA LEU A 62 0.01 15.83 3.69
C LEU A 62 0.02 15.34 5.14
N ARG A 63 1.08 15.71 5.90
CA ARG A 63 1.12 15.45 7.34
C ARG A 63 -0.10 16.00 8.06
N HIS A 64 -0.43 17.29 7.85
CA HIS A 64 -1.57 17.91 8.53
C HIS A 64 -2.91 17.36 8.04
N LEU A 65 -3.02 16.93 6.79
CA LEU A 65 -4.20 16.24 6.28
C LEU A 65 -4.46 14.94 7.04
N ILE A 66 -3.42 14.15 7.30
CA ILE A 66 -3.54 12.91 8.07
C ILE A 66 -3.82 13.19 9.55
N LEU A 67 -3.17 14.21 10.13
CA LEU A 67 -3.46 14.63 11.51
C LEU A 67 -4.90 15.11 11.67
N ALA A 68 -5.44 15.86 10.71
CA ALA A 68 -6.84 16.27 10.71
C ALA A 68 -7.79 15.06 10.67
N ALA A 69 -7.45 14.01 9.93
CA ALA A 69 -8.22 12.77 9.94
C ALA A 69 -8.22 12.09 11.32
N LEU A 70 -7.09 12.10 12.03
CA LEU A 70 -7.01 11.58 13.41
C LEU A 70 -7.84 12.38 14.41
N GLU A 71 -8.02 13.68 14.17
CA GLU A 71 -8.86 14.55 15.01
C GLU A 71 -10.36 14.36 14.70
N GLU A 72 -10.72 14.20 13.42
CA GLU A 72 -12.13 14.04 12.99
C GLU A 72 -12.67 12.62 13.30
N TRP A 73 -11.82 11.58 13.22
CA TRP A 73 -12.19 10.19 13.51
C TRP A 73 -11.31 9.56 14.62
N PRO A 74 -11.37 10.08 15.87
CA PRO A 74 -10.46 9.64 16.95
C PRO A 74 -10.69 8.19 17.40
N HIS A 75 -11.79 7.56 16.99
CA HIS A 75 -12.15 6.18 17.28
C HIS A 75 -11.63 5.17 16.26
N ILE A 76 -11.10 5.64 15.13
CA ILE A 76 -10.53 4.78 14.08
C ILE A 76 -9.02 4.68 14.25
N PRO A 77 -8.47 3.50 14.60
CA PRO A 77 -7.02 3.28 14.63
C PRO A 77 -6.42 3.49 13.22
N LEU A 78 -5.39 4.36 13.14
CA LEU A 78 -4.78 4.75 11.88
C LEU A 78 -3.26 4.59 11.96
N VAL A 79 -2.69 3.99 10.92
CA VAL A 79 -1.25 3.95 10.65
C VAL A 79 -0.93 5.00 9.59
N MET A 80 0.02 5.87 9.89
CA MET A 80 0.59 6.82 8.94
C MET A 80 1.88 6.21 8.38
N HIS A 81 1.80 5.68 7.15
CA HIS A 81 2.87 4.91 6.53
C HIS A 81 3.58 5.69 5.42
N GLN A 82 4.91 5.69 5.44
CA GLN A 82 5.70 6.16 4.31
C GLN A 82 5.99 5.00 3.37
N ASP A 83 5.54 5.14 2.15
CA ASP A 83 5.65 4.15 1.08
C ASP A 83 6.89 4.41 0.22
N HIS A 84 7.65 3.37 -0.13
CA HIS A 84 8.87 3.39 -0.94
C HIS A 84 9.88 4.50 -0.59
N GLY A 85 10.52 4.38 0.55
CA GLY A 85 11.67 5.21 0.92
C GLY A 85 12.93 4.73 0.19
N THR A 86 13.48 5.55 -0.69
CA THR A 86 14.67 5.19 -1.49
C THR A 86 16.00 5.44 -0.76
N SER A 87 15.95 5.93 0.49
CA SER A 87 17.15 6.11 1.32
C SER A 87 16.81 6.26 2.80
N PRO A 88 17.73 5.94 3.71
CA PRO A 88 17.57 6.17 5.14
C PRO A 88 17.25 7.63 5.51
N ALA A 89 17.76 8.60 4.75
CA ALA A 89 17.48 10.01 4.97
C ALA A 89 16.02 10.38 4.71
N ILE A 90 15.37 9.75 3.71
CA ILE A 90 13.95 9.93 3.42
C ILE A 90 13.10 9.35 4.55
N CYS A 91 13.40 8.14 5.02
CA CYS A 91 12.73 7.50 6.14
C CYS A 91 12.89 8.32 7.42
N GLN A 92 14.11 8.76 7.75
CA GLN A 92 14.34 9.65 8.89
C GLN A 92 13.49 10.91 8.86
N ARG A 93 13.38 11.55 7.69
CA ARG A 93 12.55 12.74 7.52
C ARG A 93 11.07 12.45 7.74
N SER A 94 10.58 11.30 7.33
CA SER A 94 9.20 10.89 7.56
C SER A 94 8.93 10.63 9.04
N ILE A 95 9.85 9.97 9.76
CA ILE A 95 9.77 9.82 11.22
C ILE A 95 9.67 11.18 11.91
N GLN A 96 10.47 12.16 11.50
CA GLN A 96 10.41 13.54 12.02
C GLN A 96 9.07 14.24 11.72
N LEU A 97 8.40 13.85 10.64
CA LEU A 97 7.05 14.34 10.29
C LEU A 97 5.94 13.62 11.07
N GLY A 98 6.27 12.62 11.89
CA GLY A 98 5.32 11.90 12.72
C GLY A 98 4.69 10.66 12.08
N PHE A 99 5.31 10.13 11.03
CA PHE A 99 4.90 8.83 10.47
C PHE A 99 5.13 7.74 11.52
N SER A 100 4.18 6.80 11.62
CA SER A 100 4.23 5.68 12.56
C SER A 100 4.73 4.38 11.95
N SER A 101 5.05 4.44 10.66
CA SER A 101 5.61 3.32 9.89
C SER A 101 6.37 3.83 8.66
N GLU A 102 7.48 3.18 8.36
CA GLU A 102 8.36 3.48 7.24
C GLU A 102 8.59 2.24 6.39
N MET A 103 8.56 2.38 5.07
CA MET A 103 9.12 1.37 4.17
C MET A 103 10.48 1.84 3.68
N MET A 104 11.51 1.01 3.91
CA MET A 104 12.81 1.16 3.25
C MET A 104 12.88 0.19 2.07
N ASP A 105 12.83 0.76 0.87
CA ASP A 105 12.98 -0.01 -0.36
C ASP A 105 14.46 -0.01 -0.79
N GLY A 106 15.24 -0.90 -0.18
CA GLY A 106 16.64 -1.10 -0.51
C GLY A 106 16.87 -2.08 -1.66
N SER A 107 15.81 -2.60 -2.28
CA SER A 107 15.90 -3.37 -3.53
C SER A 107 16.33 -2.48 -4.70
N LEU A 108 16.10 -1.17 -4.57
CA LEU A 108 16.47 -0.15 -5.51
C LEU A 108 17.46 0.83 -4.88
N GLY A 109 18.28 1.47 -5.72
CA GLY A 109 19.18 2.53 -5.32
C GLY A 109 18.46 3.84 -4.97
N VAL A 110 19.21 4.86 -4.54
CA VAL A 110 18.66 6.17 -4.18
C VAL A 110 17.95 6.90 -5.32
N ASP A 111 18.18 6.48 -6.56
CA ASP A 111 17.48 6.96 -7.75
C ASP A 111 16.06 6.36 -7.89
N GLY A 112 15.73 5.35 -7.07
CA GLY A 112 14.47 4.62 -7.10
C GLY A 112 14.28 3.71 -8.32
N LYS A 113 15.34 3.40 -9.07
CA LYS A 113 15.28 2.69 -10.35
C LYS A 113 16.30 1.59 -10.52
N THR A 114 17.53 1.82 -10.07
CA THR A 114 18.63 0.87 -10.24
C THR A 114 18.51 -0.26 -9.24
N PRO A 115 18.34 -1.53 -9.69
CA PRO A 115 18.33 -2.69 -8.79
C PRO A 115 19.66 -2.80 -8.02
N MET A 116 19.56 -3.03 -6.72
CA MET A 116 20.69 -3.13 -5.82
C MET A 116 20.89 -4.56 -5.33
N ASP A 117 22.08 -4.85 -4.83
CA ASP A 117 22.41 -6.15 -4.28
C ASP A 117 21.87 -6.34 -2.85
N TYR A 118 21.84 -7.59 -2.40
CA TYR A 118 21.39 -7.98 -1.08
C TYR A 118 22.12 -7.24 0.05
N ALA A 119 23.44 -7.08 -0.06
CA ALA A 119 24.24 -6.45 0.99
C ALA A 119 23.91 -4.96 1.18
N TYR A 120 23.69 -4.25 0.08
CA TYR A 120 23.21 -2.87 0.11
C TYR A 120 21.81 -2.80 0.78
N ASN A 121 20.87 -3.65 0.33
CA ASN A 121 19.53 -3.66 0.86
C ASN A 121 19.51 -3.91 2.38
N VAL A 122 20.22 -4.93 2.85
CA VAL A 122 20.39 -5.19 4.29
C VAL A 122 20.97 -3.99 5.03
N SER A 123 22.04 -3.38 4.48
CA SER A 123 22.72 -2.26 5.14
C SER A 123 21.81 -1.04 5.35
N VAL A 124 21.09 -0.61 4.31
CA VAL A 124 20.21 0.57 4.40
C VAL A 124 18.94 0.28 5.20
N THR A 125 18.36 -0.92 5.06
CA THR A 125 17.17 -1.32 5.81
C THR A 125 17.48 -1.46 7.30
N ARG A 126 18.61 -2.07 7.67
CA ARG A 126 19.03 -2.17 9.07
C ARG A 126 19.20 -0.80 9.72
N GLN A 127 19.81 0.15 9.00
CA GLN A 127 19.95 1.53 9.49
C GLN A 127 18.58 2.18 9.76
N VAL A 128 17.60 1.94 8.92
CA VAL A 128 16.22 2.45 9.12
C VAL A 128 15.56 1.77 10.30
N VAL A 129 15.68 0.44 10.45
CA VAL A 129 15.16 -0.32 11.58
C VAL A 129 15.69 0.23 12.90
N ASP A 130 17.01 0.41 13.02
CA ASP A 130 17.63 0.88 14.26
C ASP A 130 17.10 2.26 14.68
N MET A 131 16.92 3.21 13.74
CA MET A 131 16.39 4.54 14.09
C MET A 131 14.88 4.56 14.31
N ALA A 132 14.11 3.76 13.57
CA ALA A 132 12.66 3.73 13.65
C ALA A 132 12.18 3.04 14.94
N HIS A 133 12.73 1.87 15.26
CA HIS A 133 12.40 1.14 16.48
C HIS A 133 12.72 1.95 17.74
N ALA A 134 13.82 2.72 17.74
CA ALA A 134 14.15 3.65 18.83
C ALA A 134 13.06 4.72 19.07
N CYS A 135 12.18 4.96 18.10
CA CYS A 135 11.05 5.90 18.18
C CYS A 135 9.69 5.20 18.26
N GLY A 136 9.64 3.86 18.34
CA GLY A 136 8.40 3.08 18.32
C GLY A 136 7.72 3.01 16.96
N VAL A 137 8.43 3.35 15.88
CA VAL A 137 7.99 3.34 14.49
C VAL A 137 8.34 1.99 13.86
N SER A 138 7.40 1.39 13.13
CA SER A 138 7.61 0.11 12.46
C SER A 138 8.33 0.26 11.13
N VAL A 139 8.99 -0.80 10.69
CA VAL A 139 9.68 -0.83 9.39
C VAL A 139 9.19 -1.98 8.52
N GLU A 140 8.84 -1.64 7.28
CA GLU A 140 8.65 -2.55 6.17
C GLU A 140 9.92 -2.57 5.31
N GLY A 141 10.36 -3.74 4.92
CA GLY A 141 11.44 -3.92 3.94
C GLY A 141 10.91 -4.56 2.67
N GLU A 142 11.71 -4.59 1.61
CA GLU A 142 11.38 -5.23 0.34
C GLU A 142 12.50 -6.15 -0.15
N ILE A 143 12.12 -7.32 -0.66
CA ILE A 143 13.02 -8.24 -1.36
C ILE A 143 12.41 -8.70 -2.69
N GLY A 144 13.23 -8.67 -3.72
CA GLY A 144 12.82 -8.87 -5.11
C GLY A 144 12.39 -7.55 -5.75
N CYS A 145 12.24 -7.56 -7.06
CA CYS A 145 11.74 -6.43 -7.80
C CYS A 145 10.32 -6.70 -8.27
N LEU A 146 9.45 -5.71 -8.13
CA LEU A 146 8.06 -5.84 -8.57
C LEU A 146 7.97 -5.84 -10.09
N GLY A 147 7.37 -6.88 -10.65
CA GLY A 147 7.16 -7.01 -12.07
C GLY A 147 6.17 -8.13 -12.40
N SER A 148 5.56 -8.04 -13.57
CA SER A 148 4.55 -8.99 -14.03
C SER A 148 5.18 -10.31 -14.45
N LEU A 149 4.72 -11.42 -13.89
CA LEU A 149 5.10 -12.77 -14.36
C LEU A 149 4.63 -13.06 -15.79
N GLU A 150 3.57 -12.39 -16.28
CA GLU A 150 3.07 -12.54 -17.64
C GLU A 150 4.00 -11.89 -18.66
N THR A 151 4.46 -10.67 -18.40
CA THR A 151 5.21 -9.86 -19.37
C THR A 151 6.70 -9.73 -19.06
N GLY A 152 7.13 -10.06 -17.84
CA GLY A 152 8.47 -9.77 -17.33
C GLY A 152 8.73 -8.29 -17.07
N MET A 153 7.77 -7.42 -17.40
CA MET A 153 7.95 -5.97 -17.27
C MET A 153 7.88 -5.55 -15.80
N ALA A 154 8.88 -4.78 -15.39
CA ALA A 154 8.83 -4.05 -14.15
C ALA A 154 7.74 -2.97 -14.19
N GLY A 155 7.20 -2.60 -13.03
CA GLY A 155 6.19 -1.55 -12.88
C GLY A 155 6.73 -0.40 -12.05
N GLU A 156 6.38 0.82 -12.43
CA GLU A 156 6.73 2.06 -11.72
C GLU A 156 5.48 2.64 -11.04
N GLU A 157 5.65 3.10 -9.81
CA GLU A 157 4.64 3.89 -9.08
C GLU A 157 5.29 5.16 -8.53
N ASP A 158 4.74 6.32 -8.91
CA ASP A 158 5.22 7.64 -8.49
C ASP A 158 6.73 7.89 -8.74
N GLY A 159 7.29 7.30 -9.80
CA GLY A 159 8.70 7.46 -10.18
C GLY A 159 9.65 6.48 -9.48
N VAL A 160 9.13 5.53 -8.71
CA VAL A 160 9.90 4.45 -8.07
C VAL A 160 9.51 3.10 -8.69
N GLY A 161 10.50 2.33 -9.09
CA GLY A 161 10.35 1.03 -9.72
C GLY A 161 11.49 0.73 -10.70
N ALA A 162 11.88 -0.52 -10.82
CA ALA A 162 12.88 -0.93 -11.82
C ALA A 162 12.37 -0.68 -13.24
N GLU A 163 13.29 -0.37 -14.14
CA GLU A 163 12.95 -0.15 -15.56
C GLU A 163 13.28 -1.40 -16.40
N GLY A 164 12.39 -1.73 -17.37
CA GLY A 164 12.64 -2.75 -18.37
C GLY A 164 12.10 -4.14 -18.02
N VAL A 165 12.71 -5.17 -18.60
CA VAL A 165 12.35 -6.57 -18.43
C VAL A 165 13.26 -7.19 -17.38
N LEU A 166 12.67 -7.80 -16.36
CA LEU A 166 13.37 -8.47 -15.27
C LEU A 166 13.48 -9.97 -15.52
N ASP A 167 14.54 -10.59 -15.00
CA ASP A 167 14.66 -12.04 -15.00
C ASP A 167 13.62 -12.67 -14.07
N HIS A 168 13.13 -13.86 -14.43
CA HIS A 168 12.11 -14.56 -13.64
C HIS A 168 12.52 -14.78 -12.18
N SER A 169 13.82 -14.95 -11.90
CA SER A 169 14.36 -15.05 -10.55
C SER A 169 14.24 -13.77 -9.73
N GLN A 170 14.16 -12.60 -10.39
CA GLN A 170 13.98 -11.30 -9.73
C GLN A 170 12.51 -11.01 -9.45
N LEU A 171 11.58 -11.66 -10.18
CA LEU A 171 10.13 -11.50 -10.06
C LEU A 171 9.50 -12.31 -8.93
N LEU A 172 10.26 -13.21 -8.30
CA LEU A 172 9.81 -14.04 -7.20
C LEU A 172 10.81 -14.00 -6.05
N THR A 173 10.37 -13.55 -4.91
CA THR A 173 11.18 -13.55 -3.68
C THR A 173 11.62 -14.96 -3.31
N SER A 174 12.93 -15.17 -3.08
CA SER A 174 13.48 -16.42 -2.58
C SER A 174 13.13 -16.62 -1.10
N VAL A 175 12.74 -17.85 -0.74
CA VAL A 175 12.42 -18.18 0.67
C VAL A 175 13.64 -18.03 1.58
N ASP A 176 14.81 -18.44 1.12
CA ASP A 176 16.05 -18.37 1.92
C ASP A 176 16.52 -16.92 2.06
N GLU A 177 16.41 -16.10 1.01
CA GLU A 177 16.70 -14.67 1.10
C GLU A 177 15.73 -13.95 2.02
N ALA A 178 14.43 -14.24 1.95
CA ALA A 178 13.43 -13.66 2.86
C ALA A 178 13.78 -13.96 4.34
N ARG A 179 14.15 -15.23 4.62
CA ARG A 179 14.55 -15.64 5.98
C ARG A 179 15.79 -14.89 6.45
N SER A 180 16.83 -14.87 5.63
CA SER A 180 18.09 -14.20 5.96
C SER A 180 17.87 -12.70 6.14
N PHE A 181 17.12 -12.06 5.24
CA PHE A 181 16.85 -10.63 5.30
C PHE A 181 16.13 -10.21 6.59
N VAL A 182 15.09 -10.94 6.98
CA VAL A 182 14.38 -10.66 8.23
C VAL A 182 15.31 -10.82 9.45
N GLN A 183 16.16 -11.85 9.44
CA GLN A 183 17.15 -12.06 10.51
C GLN A 183 18.21 -10.96 10.55
N ASP A 184 18.70 -10.52 9.40
CA ASP A 184 19.79 -9.53 9.28
C ASP A 184 19.30 -8.10 9.54
N THR A 185 18.03 -7.79 9.21
CA THR A 185 17.48 -6.43 9.31
C THR A 185 16.57 -6.21 10.52
N GLY A 186 15.77 -7.20 10.90
CA GLY A 186 14.78 -7.08 11.97
C GLY A 186 13.51 -6.31 11.57
N VAL A 187 13.14 -6.29 10.28
CA VAL A 187 11.92 -5.64 9.82
C VAL A 187 10.65 -6.26 10.40
N ASP A 188 9.60 -5.45 10.59
CA ASP A 188 8.29 -5.85 11.11
C ASP A 188 7.41 -6.48 10.03
N ALA A 189 7.57 -6.03 8.81
CA ALA A 189 6.84 -6.49 7.64
C ALA A 189 7.77 -6.60 6.44
N LEU A 190 7.46 -7.52 5.54
CA LEU A 190 8.25 -7.80 4.33
C LEU A 190 7.36 -7.75 3.09
N ALA A 191 7.64 -6.78 2.22
CA ALA A 191 7.10 -6.76 0.87
C ALA A 191 7.81 -7.82 0.02
N ILE A 192 7.02 -8.67 -0.62
CA ILE A 192 7.49 -9.80 -1.40
C ILE A 192 7.07 -9.69 -2.86
N ALA A 193 7.99 -9.99 -3.75
CA ALA A 193 7.71 -10.12 -5.18
C ALA A 193 7.04 -11.48 -5.45
N ILE A 194 5.82 -11.45 -5.94
CA ILE A 194 4.95 -12.62 -6.16
C ILE A 194 4.25 -12.59 -7.52
N GLY A 195 4.80 -11.82 -8.46
CA GLY A 195 4.30 -11.72 -9.83
C GLY A 195 3.36 -10.55 -10.08
N THR A 196 3.30 -9.58 -9.18
CA THR A 196 2.53 -8.35 -9.32
C THR A 196 3.41 -7.18 -9.71
N SER A 197 2.89 -6.24 -10.52
CA SER A 197 3.57 -5.01 -10.92
C SER A 197 2.80 -3.77 -10.49
N HIS A 198 3.51 -2.65 -10.32
CA HIS A 198 2.91 -1.34 -10.07
C HIS A 198 2.13 -0.80 -11.29
N GLY A 199 1.34 0.25 -11.08
CA GLY A 199 0.60 0.95 -12.12
C GLY A 199 -0.69 0.26 -12.59
N ALA A 200 -1.31 0.81 -13.62
CA ALA A 200 -2.58 0.33 -14.16
C ALA A 200 -2.42 -0.81 -15.18
N TYR A 201 -1.28 -0.89 -15.85
CA TYR A 201 -1.03 -1.86 -16.93
C TYR A 201 -0.32 -3.11 -16.40
N LYS A 202 -1.09 -4.00 -15.74
CA LYS A 202 -0.54 -5.20 -15.08
C LYS A 202 -0.62 -6.45 -15.95
N PHE A 203 -1.80 -6.72 -16.52
CA PHE A 203 -2.06 -7.89 -17.35
C PHE A 203 -2.72 -7.45 -18.67
N THR A 204 -2.33 -8.09 -19.78
CA THR A 204 -2.81 -7.76 -21.14
C THR A 204 -4.10 -8.48 -21.50
N ARG A 205 -4.51 -9.47 -20.72
CA ARG A 205 -5.72 -10.28 -20.87
C ARG A 205 -6.35 -10.56 -19.51
N PRO A 206 -7.65 -10.90 -19.47
CA PRO A 206 -8.28 -11.32 -18.23
C PRO A 206 -7.45 -12.41 -17.57
N PRO A 207 -7.02 -12.20 -16.31
CA PRO A 207 -6.21 -13.18 -15.62
C PRO A 207 -7.02 -14.47 -15.38
N THR A 208 -6.47 -15.60 -15.82
CA THR A 208 -7.06 -16.93 -15.64
C THR A 208 -6.09 -17.83 -14.91
N GLY A 209 -6.58 -18.57 -13.92
CA GLY A 209 -5.74 -19.44 -13.08
C GLY A 209 -5.00 -18.70 -11.99
N ASP A 210 -3.94 -19.31 -11.48
CA ASP A 210 -3.14 -18.79 -10.38
C ASP A 210 -2.15 -17.73 -10.90
N ILE A 211 -2.51 -16.46 -10.80
CA ILE A 211 -1.65 -15.34 -11.20
C ILE A 211 -0.67 -15.00 -10.11
N LEU A 212 -1.08 -15.12 -8.85
CA LEU A 212 -0.20 -14.95 -7.72
C LEU A 212 0.53 -16.26 -7.43
N ALA A 213 1.79 -16.16 -7.09
CA ALA A 213 2.59 -17.29 -6.63
C ALA A 213 2.18 -17.72 -5.20
N ILE A 214 0.91 -18.18 -5.03
CA ILE A 214 0.33 -18.53 -3.72
C ILE A 214 1.19 -19.54 -2.96
N ASP A 215 1.73 -20.56 -3.63
CA ASP A 215 2.61 -21.52 -2.96
C ASP A 215 3.90 -20.88 -2.45
N ARG A 216 4.45 -19.89 -3.17
CA ARG A 216 5.59 -19.10 -2.69
C ARG A 216 5.24 -18.28 -1.44
N ILE A 217 4.05 -17.70 -1.37
CA ILE A 217 3.55 -16.99 -0.17
C ILE A 217 3.52 -17.94 1.03
N LYS A 218 2.99 -19.18 0.85
CA LYS A 218 2.95 -20.20 1.90
C LYS A 218 4.34 -20.60 2.39
N GLU A 219 5.27 -20.81 1.45
CA GLU A 219 6.66 -21.18 1.76
C GLU A 219 7.37 -20.07 2.55
N ILE A 220 7.24 -18.81 2.11
CA ILE A 220 7.83 -17.66 2.78
C ILE A 220 7.21 -17.49 4.18
N HIS A 221 5.88 -17.53 4.30
CA HIS A 221 5.22 -17.40 5.60
C HIS A 221 5.64 -18.50 6.58
N ALA A 222 5.78 -19.74 6.11
CA ALA A 222 6.28 -20.84 6.94
C ALA A 222 7.73 -20.62 7.41
N ALA A 223 8.55 -19.93 6.60
CA ALA A 223 9.94 -19.65 6.93
C ALA A 223 10.12 -18.46 7.89
N ILE A 224 9.20 -17.49 7.85
CA ILE A 224 9.23 -16.26 8.67
C ILE A 224 7.86 -16.00 9.34
N PRO A 225 7.35 -16.91 10.19
CA PRO A 225 5.97 -16.86 10.69
C PRO A 225 5.67 -15.64 11.59
N ASN A 226 6.70 -14.98 12.10
CA ASN A 226 6.58 -13.82 12.98
C ASN A 226 6.74 -12.47 12.25
N THR A 227 6.95 -12.48 10.93
CA THR A 227 7.04 -11.29 10.08
C THR A 227 5.84 -11.25 9.14
N HIS A 228 5.17 -10.11 9.08
CA HIS A 228 3.97 -9.95 8.27
C HIS A 228 4.32 -9.76 6.80
N LEU A 229 3.59 -10.43 5.91
CA LEU A 229 3.80 -10.29 4.47
C LEU A 229 2.98 -9.13 3.90
N VAL A 230 3.58 -8.42 2.96
CA VAL A 230 2.97 -7.28 2.27
C VAL A 230 2.93 -7.57 0.76
N MET A 231 1.80 -7.21 0.15
CA MET A 231 1.62 -7.27 -1.30
C MET A 231 1.58 -5.86 -1.88
N HIS A 232 2.54 -5.57 -2.76
CA HIS A 232 2.54 -4.41 -3.63
C HIS A 232 1.93 -4.73 -5.00
N GLY A 233 1.64 -3.70 -5.80
CA GLY A 233 1.09 -3.88 -7.14
C GLY A 233 -0.28 -4.58 -7.17
N SER A 234 -1.06 -4.52 -6.11
CA SER A 234 -2.24 -5.36 -5.87
C SER A 234 -3.58 -4.72 -6.23
N SER A 235 -3.59 -3.56 -6.88
CA SER A 235 -4.82 -2.94 -7.38
C SER A 235 -5.53 -3.87 -8.37
N SER A 236 -6.86 -3.95 -8.27
CA SER A 236 -7.68 -4.86 -9.07
C SER A 236 -8.06 -4.31 -10.44
N VAL A 237 -7.80 -3.01 -10.67
CA VAL A 237 -8.15 -2.31 -11.92
C VAL A 237 -9.62 -2.52 -12.28
N PRO A 238 -10.56 -1.91 -11.53
CA PRO A 238 -11.99 -2.15 -11.72
C PRO A 238 -12.45 -1.81 -13.13
N GLN A 239 -12.94 -2.80 -13.87
CA GLN A 239 -13.27 -2.70 -15.29
C GLN A 239 -14.40 -1.68 -15.56
N ASP A 240 -15.34 -1.57 -14.63
CA ASP A 240 -16.44 -0.58 -14.73
C ASP A 240 -15.90 0.86 -14.77
N TRP A 241 -14.86 1.17 -13.98
CA TRP A 241 -14.25 2.49 -14.00
C TRP A 241 -13.43 2.75 -15.26
N LEU A 242 -12.75 1.74 -15.82
CA LEU A 242 -12.13 1.85 -17.14
C LEU A 242 -13.14 2.16 -18.22
N ALA A 243 -14.26 1.41 -18.25
CA ALA A 243 -15.35 1.63 -19.20
C ALA A 243 -15.92 3.05 -19.08
N ILE A 244 -16.17 3.54 -17.86
CA ILE A 244 -16.65 4.91 -17.59
C ILE A 244 -15.65 5.95 -18.08
N ILE A 245 -14.36 5.78 -17.78
CA ILE A 245 -13.33 6.73 -18.22
C ILE A 245 -13.34 6.84 -19.74
N ASN A 246 -13.33 5.71 -20.46
CA ASN A 246 -13.29 5.68 -21.92
C ASN A 246 -14.60 6.19 -22.54
N GLN A 247 -15.75 5.87 -21.95
CA GLN A 247 -17.06 6.39 -22.38
C GLN A 247 -17.12 7.93 -22.34
N PHE A 248 -16.45 8.54 -21.37
CA PHE A 248 -16.46 9.99 -21.18
C PHE A 248 -15.14 10.67 -21.59
N GLY A 249 -14.56 10.23 -22.72
CA GLY A 249 -13.45 10.88 -23.40
C GLY A 249 -12.06 10.51 -22.89
N GLY A 250 -11.92 9.39 -22.19
CA GLY A 250 -10.64 8.77 -21.91
C GLY A 250 -10.16 7.89 -23.05
N ASP A 251 -8.90 7.46 -22.96
CA ASP A 251 -8.26 6.54 -23.90
C ASP A 251 -7.30 5.62 -23.13
N ILE A 252 -7.85 4.91 -22.13
CA ILE A 252 -7.06 3.92 -21.38
C ILE A 252 -7.16 2.59 -22.12
N LYS A 253 -6.00 2.01 -22.45
CA LYS A 253 -5.91 0.71 -23.12
C LYS A 253 -6.47 -0.39 -22.21
N GLU A 254 -6.93 -1.46 -22.86
CA GLU A 254 -7.38 -2.66 -22.15
C GLU A 254 -6.28 -3.17 -21.24
N THR A 255 -6.61 -3.34 -19.97
CA THR A 255 -5.70 -3.83 -18.95
C THR A 255 -6.50 -4.41 -17.79
N TYR A 256 -5.88 -5.33 -17.06
CA TYR A 256 -6.50 -6.07 -15.94
C TYR A 256 -5.59 -6.01 -14.72
N GLY A 257 -6.17 -6.02 -13.54
CA GLY A 257 -5.46 -6.05 -12.26
C GLY A 257 -5.51 -7.43 -11.59
N VAL A 258 -5.09 -7.45 -10.33
CA VAL A 258 -5.13 -8.67 -9.52
C VAL A 258 -6.56 -8.94 -9.07
N PRO A 259 -7.14 -10.14 -9.32
CA PRO A 259 -8.47 -10.50 -8.82
C PRO A 259 -8.52 -10.44 -7.31
N VAL A 260 -9.60 -9.85 -6.79
CA VAL A 260 -9.81 -9.68 -5.34
C VAL A 260 -9.81 -11.03 -4.62
N GLU A 261 -10.35 -12.06 -5.24
CA GLU A 261 -10.42 -13.42 -4.71
C GLU A 261 -9.02 -14.02 -4.47
N GLN A 262 -8.06 -13.72 -5.33
CA GLN A 262 -6.67 -14.16 -5.15
C GLN A 262 -5.98 -13.40 -4.03
N ILE A 263 -6.28 -12.12 -3.86
CA ILE A 263 -5.79 -11.35 -2.70
C ILE A 263 -6.35 -11.94 -1.40
N VAL A 264 -7.64 -12.25 -1.37
CA VAL A 264 -8.30 -12.90 -0.22
C VAL A 264 -7.67 -14.28 0.07
N GLU A 265 -7.28 -15.02 -0.96
CA GLU A 265 -6.56 -16.28 -0.79
C GLU A 265 -5.17 -16.04 -0.18
N ALA A 266 -4.41 -15.06 -0.68
CA ALA A 266 -3.09 -14.70 -0.13
C ALA A 266 -3.16 -14.28 1.35
N ILE A 267 -4.23 -13.58 1.75
CA ILE A 267 -4.46 -13.19 3.15
C ILE A 267 -4.54 -14.41 4.07
N LYS A 268 -5.11 -15.53 3.63
CA LYS A 268 -5.15 -16.78 4.42
C LYS A 268 -3.75 -17.33 4.73
N TYR A 269 -2.75 -16.95 3.93
CA TYR A 269 -1.39 -17.47 4.03
C TYR A 269 -0.36 -16.41 4.48
N GLY A 270 -0.77 -15.45 5.28
CA GLY A 270 0.17 -14.56 5.98
C GLY A 270 0.30 -13.15 5.42
N VAL A 271 -0.32 -12.85 4.28
CA VAL A 271 -0.41 -11.47 3.81
C VAL A 271 -1.31 -10.68 4.74
N ARG A 272 -0.82 -9.53 5.25
CA ARG A 272 -1.56 -8.69 6.20
C ARG A 272 -1.75 -7.26 5.72
N LYS A 273 -0.88 -6.74 4.85
CA LYS A 273 -1.00 -5.42 4.20
C LYS A 273 -1.10 -5.60 2.69
N VAL A 274 -2.02 -4.89 2.06
CA VAL A 274 -2.27 -4.95 0.61
C VAL A 274 -2.34 -3.54 0.06
N ASN A 275 -1.37 -3.16 -0.78
CA ASN A 275 -1.29 -1.80 -1.34
C ASN A 275 -2.33 -1.58 -2.44
N ILE A 276 -3.12 -0.51 -2.29
CA ILE A 276 -4.18 -0.11 -3.24
C ILE A 276 -4.03 1.37 -3.59
N ASP A 277 -3.65 1.67 -4.83
CA ASP A 277 -3.57 3.03 -5.36
C ASP A 277 -4.38 3.20 -6.64
N THR A 278 -4.06 2.45 -7.68
CA THR A 278 -4.68 2.58 -9.02
C THR A 278 -6.21 2.52 -8.96
N ASP A 279 -6.80 1.69 -8.11
CA ASP A 279 -8.26 1.56 -7.99
C ASP A 279 -8.91 2.90 -7.61
N LEU A 280 -8.29 3.65 -6.68
CA LEU A 280 -8.78 4.97 -6.28
C LEU A 280 -8.57 6.03 -7.37
N ARG A 281 -7.43 5.98 -8.06
CA ARG A 281 -7.15 6.89 -9.19
C ARG A 281 -8.17 6.73 -10.30
N LEU A 282 -8.51 5.48 -10.66
CA LEU A 282 -9.51 5.17 -11.69
C LEU A 282 -10.91 5.62 -11.26
N ALA A 283 -11.33 5.33 -10.03
CA ALA A 283 -12.64 5.75 -9.50
C ALA A 283 -12.77 7.28 -9.50
N SER A 284 -11.74 7.98 -9.04
CA SER A 284 -11.69 9.44 -9.03
C SER A 284 -11.81 10.02 -10.44
N THR A 285 -10.95 9.57 -11.37
CA THR A 285 -10.91 10.05 -12.75
C THR A 285 -12.24 9.78 -13.47
N GLY A 286 -12.78 8.57 -13.32
CA GLY A 286 -14.06 8.19 -13.93
C GLY A 286 -15.22 9.01 -13.41
N ALA A 287 -15.27 9.26 -12.10
CA ALA A 287 -16.31 10.07 -11.48
C ALA A 287 -16.29 11.52 -11.95
N ILE A 288 -15.10 12.15 -12.04
CA ILE A 288 -14.95 13.52 -12.56
C ILE A 288 -15.40 13.60 -14.02
N ARG A 289 -14.87 12.73 -14.89
CA ARG A 289 -15.21 12.73 -16.32
C ARG A 289 -16.71 12.57 -16.54
N ARG A 290 -17.33 11.61 -15.85
CA ARG A 290 -18.77 11.35 -15.93
C ARG A 290 -19.59 12.55 -15.46
N GLU A 291 -19.21 13.18 -14.36
CA GLU A 291 -19.94 14.32 -13.80
C GLU A 291 -19.85 15.55 -14.72
N MET A 292 -18.64 15.88 -15.21
CA MET A 292 -18.44 17.00 -16.13
C MET A 292 -19.19 16.82 -17.46
N ALA A 293 -19.26 15.59 -17.97
CA ALA A 293 -20.01 15.30 -19.20
C ALA A 293 -21.53 15.37 -18.99
N LYS A 294 -22.03 14.93 -17.83
CA LYS A 294 -23.48 14.97 -17.52
C LYS A 294 -23.97 16.35 -17.15
N ASN A 295 -23.12 17.17 -16.59
CA ASN A 295 -23.45 18.51 -16.08
C ASN A 295 -22.50 19.57 -16.68
N PRO A 296 -22.55 19.82 -18.00
CA PRO A 296 -21.57 20.67 -18.69
C PRO A 296 -21.61 22.14 -18.30
N ALA A 297 -22.68 22.60 -17.66
CA ALA A 297 -22.81 23.97 -17.15
C ALA A 297 -22.27 24.16 -15.73
N GLU A 298 -21.90 23.05 -15.05
CA GLU A 298 -21.36 23.11 -13.70
C GLU A 298 -19.89 23.56 -13.74
N PHE A 299 -19.54 24.54 -12.91
CA PHE A 299 -18.20 25.11 -12.84
C PHE A 299 -17.61 25.07 -11.42
N ASP A 300 -18.38 24.67 -10.41
CA ASP A 300 -17.89 24.54 -9.05
C ASP A 300 -17.14 23.21 -8.86
N PRO A 301 -15.80 23.22 -8.69
CA PRO A 301 -15.02 22.01 -8.56
C PRO A 301 -15.42 21.15 -7.37
N ARG A 302 -15.96 21.75 -6.29
CA ARG A 302 -16.41 21.00 -5.10
C ARG A 302 -17.49 19.98 -5.44
N LYS A 303 -18.33 20.26 -6.45
CA LYS A 303 -19.40 19.35 -6.90
C LYS A 303 -18.83 18.16 -7.65
N PHE A 304 -17.78 18.35 -8.46
CA PHE A 304 -17.07 17.27 -9.11
C PHE A 304 -16.34 16.40 -8.07
N PHE A 305 -15.62 17.02 -7.16
CA PHE A 305 -14.85 16.35 -6.13
C PHE A 305 -15.75 15.60 -5.12
N ALA A 306 -16.94 16.09 -4.81
CA ALA A 306 -17.90 15.32 -4.01
C ALA A 306 -18.26 13.97 -4.63
N LYS A 307 -18.32 13.90 -5.99
CA LYS A 307 -18.57 12.64 -6.70
C LYS A 307 -17.37 11.71 -6.66
N THR A 308 -16.15 12.27 -6.66
CA THR A 308 -14.95 11.44 -6.50
C THR A 308 -14.85 10.82 -5.11
N VAL A 309 -15.18 11.58 -4.07
CA VAL A 309 -15.20 11.05 -2.69
C VAL A 309 -16.15 9.87 -2.58
N THR A 310 -17.38 9.99 -3.11
CA THR A 310 -18.36 8.88 -3.09
C THR A 310 -17.83 7.66 -3.84
N ALA A 311 -17.32 7.85 -5.05
CA ALA A 311 -16.81 6.74 -5.87
C ALA A 311 -15.62 6.00 -5.22
N MET A 312 -14.67 6.76 -4.67
CA MET A 312 -13.54 6.16 -3.95
C MET A 312 -13.95 5.51 -2.64
N GLN A 313 -14.91 6.09 -1.91
CA GLN A 313 -15.47 5.50 -0.69
C GLN A 313 -16.07 4.13 -0.97
N GLU A 314 -16.84 3.96 -2.05
CA GLU A 314 -17.41 2.67 -2.46
C GLU A 314 -16.31 1.63 -2.71
N VAL A 315 -15.21 2.01 -3.36
CA VAL A 315 -14.06 1.13 -3.56
C VAL A 315 -13.42 0.75 -2.22
N CYS A 316 -13.19 1.72 -1.34
CA CYS A 316 -12.59 1.46 -0.02
C CYS A 316 -13.47 0.51 0.82
N VAL A 317 -14.79 0.74 0.87
CA VAL A 317 -15.75 -0.15 1.58
C VAL A 317 -15.62 -1.57 1.07
N ALA A 318 -15.67 -1.76 -0.26
CA ALA A 318 -15.55 -3.09 -0.86
C ALA A 318 -14.23 -3.80 -0.50
N ARG A 319 -13.13 -3.06 -0.37
CA ARG A 319 -11.83 -3.64 0.04
C ARG A 319 -11.77 -3.96 1.53
N TYR A 320 -12.29 -3.08 2.40
CA TYR A 320 -12.38 -3.37 3.84
C TYR A 320 -13.21 -4.62 4.12
N GLU A 321 -14.34 -4.78 3.43
CA GLU A 321 -15.20 -5.96 3.56
C GLU A 321 -14.52 -7.22 3.00
N ALA A 322 -14.01 -7.17 1.78
CA ALA A 322 -13.40 -8.32 1.12
C ALA A 322 -12.18 -8.87 1.89
N PHE A 323 -11.37 -8.00 2.48
CA PHE A 323 -10.16 -8.40 3.21
C PHE A 323 -10.43 -8.75 4.69
N GLY A 324 -11.67 -8.59 5.16
CA GLY A 324 -12.09 -8.91 6.52
C GLY A 324 -11.71 -7.85 7.56
N ALA A 325 -11.30 -6.65 7.14
CA ALA A 325 -10.97 -5.53 8.02
C ALA A 325 -12.21 -4.86 8.63
N ALA A 326 -13.38 -5.03 8.01
CA ALA A 326 -14.64 -4.50 8.52
C ALA A 326 -14.98 -5.07 9.91
N GLY A 327 -15.39 -4.19 10.84
CA GLY A 327 -15.71 -4.54 12.21
C GLY A 327 -14.52 -4.74 13.14
N GLN A 328 -13.30 -4.41 12.71
CA GLN A 328 -12.08 -4.64 13.50
C GLN A 328 -11.60 -3.40 14.27
N ALA A 329 -11.91 -2.17 13.86
CA ALA A 329 -11.37 -0.96 14.48
C ALA A 329 -11.66 -0.89 15.99
N SER A 330 -12.90 -1.13 16.40
CA SER A 330 -13.31 -1.08 17.80
C SER A 330 -12.70 -2.16 18.70
N LYS A 331 -12.05 -3.17 18.14
CA LYS A 331 -11.37 -4.25 18.88
C LYS A 331 -9.92 -3.91 19.19
N ILE A 332 -9.34 -2.93 18.49
CA ILE A 332 -7.94 -2.52 18.66
C ILE A 332 -7.85 -1.51 19.80
N LYS A 333 -7.01 -1.80 20.78
CA LYS A 333 -6.66 -0.86 21.85
C LYS A 333 -5.35 -0.17 21.47
N PRO A 334 -5.37 1.12 21.09
CA PRO A 334 -4.17 1.81 20.66
C PRO A 334 -3.06 1.80 21.71
N ILE A 335 -1.85 1.47 21.27
CA ILE A 335 -0.62 1.57 22.03
C ILE A 335 0.14 2.77 21.48
N SER A 336 0.58 3.70 22.36
CA SER A 336 1.36 4.83 21.90
C SER A 336 2.71 4.40 21.32
N LEU A 337 3.26 5.17 20.40
CA LEU A 337 4.59 4.87 19.83
C LEU A 337 5.67 4.83 20.91
N GLU A 338 5.58 5.70 21.94
CA GLU A 338 6.47 5.67 23.09
C GLU A 338 6.45 4.31 23.81
N ASN A 339 5.26 3.71 23.98
CA ASN A 339 5.13 2.39 24.59
C ASN A 339 5.54 1.25 23.63
N MET A 340 5.50 1.49 22.31
CA MET A 340 5.95 0.51 21.32
C MET A 340 7.47 0.32 21.36
N VAL A 341 8.27 1.34 21.75
CA VAL A 341 9.73 1.23 21.88
C VAL A 341 10.15 0.01 22.73
N SER A 342 9.37 -0.31 23.75
CA SER A 342 9.68 -1.46 24.63
C SER A 342 9.31 -2.83 24.02
N ARG A 343 8.72 -2.85 22.84
CA ARG A 343 8.29 -4.08 22.14
C ARG A 343 9.21 -4.48 21.00
N TYR A 344 10.09 -3.58 20.61
CA TYR A 344 11.18 -3.81 19.67
C TYR A 344 12.48 -4.17 20.40
#